data_6cdc69b3aa2c47e60a6ea32f2b06e662
#
_entry.id   6cdc69b3aa2c47e60a6ea32f2b06e662
#
_cell.length_a   1.000
_cell.length_b   1.000
_cell.length_c   1.000
_cell.angle_alpha   90.00
_cell.angle_beta   90.00
_cell.angle_gamma   90.00
#
_symmetry.space_group_name_H-M   'P 1'
#
loop_
_entity.id
_entity.type
_entity.pdbx_description
1 polymer ?
#
loop_
_entity_poly.entity_id
_entity_poly.type
_entity_poly.pdbx_seq_one_letter_code
_entity_poly.pdbx_strand_id
1 'polypeptide(L)'
;MLLSKGFEVEMYTGTAAGEIIGLSDRIVKDLDGFVREPDSRNVEYTTAPMTNYDRLLCATLKPRLALRRYLRRLGDYTLIPGSTLSLGDSQHFYRSDPQNPYHDYIEQTYGTNVVTASIHINVGISDYEDLMRACRLIRLEAPLYLALSASSPFLDGKITGSHSRRWQVFPQTPAYVPLFESHKHFVTWTEEQLKIGTMQNVRHLWVSVRPNGSNRPYNLNRLELRICDLIANPISLLAVMAFLEARLIQLLHDPQLDPLILSQLPSSNRGEDLLTLTQENEQAAARFSLDATLRHWYDGQEILARDWIKDLYVQVYPTAKEKGFSCFLSPLQKILREGNTAQQWLKQYDQGMDVKTIIKQAIITLEKEERDLEHKLCQHILVA
;
A
#
# COMPACT_ATOMS: atom_id res chain seq x y z
N MET A 1 22.35 -7.14 -7.69
CA MET A 1 21.23 -7.99 -8.15
C MET A 1 19.94 -7.26 -7.83
N LEU A 2 18.88 -7.36 -8.66
CA LEU A 2 17.56 -6.83 -8.33
C LEU A 2 16.87 -7.75 -7.30
N LEU A 3 16.07 -7.14 -6.40
CA LEU A 3 15.31 -7.88 -5.42
C LEU A 3 14.07 -8.52 -6.06
N SER A 4 13.64 -9.66 -5.54
CA SER A 4 12.36 -10.25 -5.88
C SER A 4 11.24 -9.40 -5.29
N LYS A 5 10.20 -9.10 -6.06
CA LYS A 5 9.12 -8.20 -5.64
C LYS A 5 7.77 -8.61 -6.21
N GLY A 6 6.71 -8.25 -5.50
CA GLY A 6 5.33 -8.54 -5.90
C GLY A 6 4.33 -7.69 -5.15
N PHE A 7 3.08 -7.75 -5.59
CA PHE A 7 1.98 -6.97 -5.05
C PHE A 7 0.81 -7.87 -4.61
N GLU A 8 0.14 -7.45 -3.55
CA GLU A 8 -1.23 -7.81 -3.21
C GLU A 8 -2.07 -6.56 -3.50
N VAL A 9 -3.08 -6.67 -4.35
CA VAL A 9 -3.85 -5.52 -4.84
C VAL A 9 -5.32 -5.75 -4.55
N GLU A 10 -5.84 -4.96 -3.63
CA GLU A 10 -7.24 -4.91 -3.28
C GLU A 10 -7.96 -3.84 -4.11
N MET A 11 -9.14 -4.16 -4.63
CA MET A 11 -9.92 -3.24 -5.47
C MET A 11 -11.42 -3.39 -5.20
N TYR A 12 -12.13 -2.26 -5.25
CA TYR A 12 -13.59 -2.29 -5.24
C TYR A 12 -14.17 -2.59 -6.62
N THR A 13 -15.30 -3.29 -6.61
CA THR A 13 -16.16 -3.49 -7.78
C THR A 13 -17.42 -2.66 -7.68
N GLY A 14 -17.97 -2.23 -8.83
CA GLY A 14 -19.17 -1.39 -8.83
C GLY A 14 -19.67 -1.05 -10.22
N THR A 15 -20.58 -0.09 -10.30
CA THR A 15 -21.16 0.41 -11.54
C THR A 15 -20.30 1.51 -12.19
N ALA A 16 -20.50 1.78 -13.47
CA ALA A 16 -19.89 2.91 -14.15
C ALA A 16 -20.34 4.28 -13.55
N ALA A 17 -21.41 4.32 -12.76
CA ALA A 17 -21.84 5.47 -12.01
C ALA A 17 -21.07 5.70 -10.70
N GLY A 18 -20.21 4.73 -10.33
CA GLY A 18 -19.38 4.78 -9.12
C GLY A 18 -20.03 4.16 -7.89
N GLU A 19 -21.19 3.52 -8.02
CA GLU A 19 -21.83 2.78 -6.92
C GLU A 19 -21.03 1.48 -6.69
N ILE A 20 -20.64 1.23 -5.44
CA ILE A 20 -19.84 0.05 -5.08
C ILE A 20 -20.78 -1.13 -4.87
N ILE A 21 -20.51 -2.25 -5.55
CA ILE A 21 -21.35 -3.47 -5.57
C ILE A 21 -20.48 -4.67 -5.18
N GLY A 22 -21.01 -5.51 -4.27
CA GLY A 22 -20.35 -6.75 -3.85
C GLY A 22 -20.45 -7.84 -4.91
N LEU A 23 -19.31 -8.21 -5.49
CA LEU A 23 -19.22 -9.23 -6.55
C LEU A 23 -18.11 -10.26 -6.28
N SER A 24 -17.40 -10.18 -5.13
CA SER A 24 -16.23 -11.04 -4.87
C SER A 24 -16.55 -12.52 -4.92
N ASP A 25 -17.74 -12.94 -4.47
CA ASP A 25 -18.18 -14.34 -4.50
C ASP A 25 -18.22 -14.92 -5.91
N ARG A 26 -18.76 -14.14 -6.85
CA ARG A 26 -18.84 -14.54 -8.27
C ARG A 26 -17.45 -14.52 -8.91
N ILE A 27 -16.67 -13.48 -8.64
CA ILE A 27 -15.32 -13.31 -9.19
C ILE A 27 -14.44 -14.49 -8.80
N VAL A 28 -14.37 -14.81 -7.52
CA VAL A 28 -13.49 -15.89 -7.01
C VAL A 28 -13.94 -17.28 -7.46
N LYS A 29 -15.24 -17.46 -7.74
CA LYS A 29 -15.77 -18.70 -8.29
C LYS A 29 -15.40 -18.89 -9.76
N ASP A 30 -15.39 -17.81 -10.55
CA ASP A 30 -15.34 -17.86 -12.01
C ASP A 30 -13.97 -17.44 -12.59
N LEU A 31 -13.13 -16.80 -11.79
CA LEU A 31 -11.80 -16.34 -12.20
C LEU A 31 -10.70 -16.81 -11.23
N ASP A 32 -9.75 -17.55 -11.76
CA ASP A 32 -8.56 -17.95 -11.00
C ASP A 32 -7.68 -16.74 -10.65
N GLY A 33 -6.99 -16.85 -9.51
CA GLY A 33 -6.01 -15.86 -9.06
C GLY A 33 -6.58 -14.68 -8.28
N PHE A 34 -7.90 -14.70 -8.01
CA PHE A 34 -8.57 -13.74 -7.12
C PHE A 34 -8.92 -14.39 -5.78
N VAL A 35 -8.88 -13.59 -4.72
CA VAL A 35 -9.28 -14.00 -3.37
C VAL A 35 -10.31 -13.02 -2.80
N ARG A 36 -11.08 -13.51 -1.85
CA ARG A 36 -12.09 -12.71 -1.13
C ARG A 36 -11.44 -11.95 -0.02
N GLU A 37 -11.85 -10.70 0.12
CA GLU A 37 -11.69 -9.95 1.35
C GLU A 37 -12.91 -10.18 2.28
N PRO A 38 -12.86 -9.80 3.57
CA PRO A 38 -13.98 -9.97 4.49
C PRO A 38 -15.28 -9.34 3.99
N ASP A 39 -15.23 -8.19 3.33
CA ASP A 39 -16.38 -7.54 2.68
C ASP A 39 -16.45 -7.90 1.19
N SER A 40 -17.64 -8.25 0.72
CA SER A 40 -17.87 -8.74 -0.67
C SER A 40 -17.64 -7.68 -1.76
N ARG A 41 -17.58 -6.40 -1.39
CA ARG A 41 -17.33 -5.29 -2.33
C ARG A 41 -15.88 -5.16 -2.74
N ASN A 42 -15.00 -5.81 -2.01
CA ASN A 42 -13.56 -5.82 -2.26
C ASN A 42 -13.09 -7.18 -2.77
N VAL A 43 -12.15 -7.17 -3.69
CA VAL A 43 -11.52 -8.37 -4.24
C VAL A 43 -10.02 -8.14 -4.34
N GLU A 44 -9.23 -9.14 -3.97
CA GLU A 44 -7.78 -9.10 -4.04
C GLU A 44 -7.24 -10.00 -5.16
N TYR A 45 -6.17 -9.57 -5.79
CA TYR A 45 -5.30 -10.45 -6.56
C TYR A 45 -3.84 -10.24 -6.15
N THR A 46 -3.02 -11.28 -6.31
CA THR A 46 -1.60 -11.24 -6.02
C THR A 46 -0.77 -11.48 -7.27
N THR A 47 0.39 -10.83 -7.35
CA THR A 47 1.38 -11.13 -8.40
C THR A 47 2.39 -12.14 -7.88
N ALA A 48 2.89 -13.03 -8.76
CA ALA A 48 4.04 -13.84 -8.42
C ALA A 48 5.27 -12.96 -8.17
N PRO A 49 6.21 -13.37 -7.31
CA PRO A 49 7.45 -12.62 -7.07
C PRO A 49 8.32 -12.59 -8.34
N MET A 50 8.76 -11.38 -8.74
CA MET A 50 9.53 -11.14 -9.96
C MET A 50 10.68 -10.16 -9.69
N THR A 51 11.77 -10.29 -10.41
CA THR A 51 12.89 -9.34 -10.41
C THR A 51 12.76 -8.29 -11.52
N ASN A 52 12.17 -8.68 -12.66
CA ASN A 52 12.04 -7.85 -13.86
C ASN A 52 10.79 -6.96 -13.80
N TYR A 53 10.97 -5.67 -14.01
CA TYR A 53 9.90 -4.66 -13.95
C TYR A 53 8.87 -4.79 -15.07
N ASP A 54 9.29 -5.14 -16.29
CA ASP A 54 8.36 -5.27 -17.42
C ASP A 54 7.41 -6.46 -17.21
N ARG A 55 7.94 -7.57 -16.67
CA ARG A 55 7.11 -8.72 -16.26
C ARG A 55 6.20 -8.38 -15.11
N LEU A 56 6.67 -7.60 -14.12
CA LEU A 56 5.87 -7.16 -12.99
C LEU A 56 4.73 -6.23 -13.46
N LEU A 57 5.00 -5.33 -14.43
CA LEU A 57 3.98 -4.49 -15.05
C LEU A 57 2.88 -5.34 -15.71
N CYS A 58 3.27 -6.33 -16.51
CA CYS A 58 2.33 -7.27 -17.13
C CYS A 58 1.53 -8.05 -16.08
N ALA A 59 2.18 -8.54 -15.01
CA ALA A 59 1.53 -9.29 -13.94
C ALA A 59 0.56 -8.42 -13.13
N THR A 60 0.80 -7.12 -13.03
CA THR A 60 -0.10 -6.17 -12.38
C THR A 60 -1.31 -5.83 -13.26
N LEU A 61 -1.11 -5.70 -14.57
CA LEU A 61 -2.15 -5.26 -15.51
C LEU A 61 -3.10 -6.39 -15.94
N LYS A 62 -2.57 -7.58 -16.26
CA LYS A 62 -3.35 -8.70 -16.80
C LYS A 62 -4.57 -9.10 -15.96
N PRO A 63 -4.47 -9.27 -14.62
CA PRO A 63 -5.63 -9.59 -13.78
C PRO A 63 -6.72 -8.53 -13.85
N ARG A 64 -6.35 -7.24 -13.84
CA ARG A 64 -7.31 -6.13 -13.93
C ARG A 64 -8.09 -6.13 -15.24
N LEU A 65 -7.39 -6.35 -16.37
CA LEU A 65 -8.03 -6.45 -17.67
C LEU A 65 -8.97 -7.68 -17.78
N ALA A 66 -8.56 -8.82 -17.22
CA ALA A 66 -9.40 -10.00 -17.15
C ALA A 66 -10.65 -9.75 -16.30
N LEU A 67 -10.48 -9.12 -15.13
CA LEU A 67 -11.56 -8.76 -14.24
C LEU A 67 -12.54 -7.78 -14.89
N ARG A 68 -12.06 -6.72 -15.58
CA ARG A 68 -12.93 -5.80 -16.30
C ARG A 68 -13.76 -6.49 -17.39
N ARG A 69 -13.13 -7.39 -18.18
CA ARG A 69 -13.83 -8.17 -19.20
C ARG A 69 -14.92 -9.07 -18.58
N TYR A 70 -14.63 -9.65 -17.43
CA TYR A 70 -15.58 -10.45 -16.68
C TYR A 70 -16.74 -9.59 -16.15
N LEU A 71 -16.45 -8.50 -15.48
CA LEU A 71 -17.45 -7.58 -14.90
C LEU A 71 -18.44 -7.06 -15.95
N ARG A 72 -17.94 -6.69 -17.15
CA ARG A 72 -18.80 -6.26 -18.26
C ARG A 72 -19.74 -7.36 -18.79
N ARG A 73 -19.37 -8.63 -18.68
CA ARG A 73 -20.24 -9.75 -19.05
C ARG A 73 -21.33 -10.01 -18.00
N LEU A 74 -21.07 -9.67 -16.74
CA LEU A 74 -22.08 -9.78 -15.68
C LEU A 74 -23.12 -8.65 -15.73
N GLY A 75 -22.77 -7.50 -16.31
CA GLY A 75 -23.60 -6.31 -16.40
C GLY A 75 -22.73 -5.07 -16.68
N ASP A 76 -23.27 -3.87 -16.44
CA ASP A 76 -22.52 -2.61 -16.55
C ASP A 76 -21.66 -2.38 -15.29
N TYR A 77 -20.77 -3.34 -14.99
CA TYR A 77 -19.89 -3.30 -13.83
C TYR A 77 -18.43 -3.02 -14.23
N THR A 78 -17.70 -2.40 -13.30
CA THR A 78 -16.31 -1.98 -13.49
C THR A 78 -15.53 -1.98 -12.17
N LEU A 79 -14.25 -1.58 -12.21
CA LEU A 79 -13.41 -1.35 -11.03
C LEU A 79 -13.54 0.10 -10.59
N ILE A 80 -13.68 0.30 -9.28
CA ILE A 80 -13.80 1.61 -8.66
C ILE A 80 -12.46 1.99 -8.03
N PRO A 81 -11.83 3.12 -8.43
CA PRO A 81 -10.58 3.59 -7.84
C PRO A 81 -10.80 4.20 -6.45
N GLY A 82 -9.73 4.25 -5.66
CA GLY A 82 -9.72 4.78 -4.30
C GLY A 82 -9.75 3.70 -3.23
N SER A 83 -9.39 4.10 -2.02
CA SER A 83 -9.17 3.18 -0.89
C SER A 83 -10.28 3.16 0.15
N THR A 84 -11.36 3.91 -0.07
CA THR A 84 -12.56 3.96 0.78
C THR A 84 -13.83 3.93 -0.05
N LEU A 85 -14.97 3.71 0.59
CA LEU A 85 -16.30 3.70 -0.01
C LEU A 85 -16.72 5.15 -0.35
N SER A 86 -16.11 5.70 -1.41
CA SER A 86 -16.20 7.13 -1.75
C SER A 86 -17.61 7.64 -1.96
N LEU A 87 -18.53 6.83 -2.51
CA LEU A 87 -19.90 7.26 -2.84
C LEU A 87 -21.00 6.66 -1.95
N GLY A 88 -20.62 5.92 -0.90
CA GLY A 88 -21.63 5.53 0.06
C GLY A 88 -21.50 4.13 0.65
N ASP A 89 -22.35 3.92 1.61
CA ASP A 89 -22.62 2.68 2.33
C ASP A 89 -21.46 2.20 3.23
N SER A 90 -20.80 3.16 3.89
CA SER A 90 -19.77 2.87 4.89
C SER A 90 -20.35 2.34 6.23
N GLN A 91 -21.67 2.33 6.39
CA GLN A 91 -22.33 1.88 7.62
C GLN A 91 -22.63 0.38 7.62
N HIS A 92 -22.59 -0.27 6.45
CA HIS A 92 -22.93 -1.69 6.31
C HIS A 92 -21.69 -2.52 5.96
N PHE A 93 -21.61 -3.69 6.59
CA PHE A 93 -20.62 -4.72 6.28
C PHE A 93 -21.31 -5.85 5.52
N TYR A 94 -20.83 -6.16 4.32
CA TYR A 94 -21.38 -7.22 3.47
C TYR A 94 -20.43 -8.40 3.43
N ARG A 95 -20.60 -9.37 4.35
CA ARG A 95 -19.72 -10.54 4.45
C ARG A 95 -19.60 -11.27 3.12
N SER A 96 -18.38 -11.46 2.67
CA SER A 96 -18.08 -12.25 1.47
C SER A 96 -18.22 -13.76 1.73
N ASP A 97 -18.04 -14.19 2.97
CA ASP A 97 -18.25 -15.57 3.42
C ASP A 97 -18.98 -15.58 4.77
N PRO A 98 -20.31 -15.69 4.76
CA PRO A 98 -21.12 -15.67 5.99
C PRO A 98 -20.84 -16.83 6.96
N GLN A 99 -20.22 -17.92 6.47
CA GLN A 99 -19.89 -19.09 7.29
C GLN A 99 -18.47 -19.05 7.88
N ASN A 100 -17.66 -18.06 7.51
CA ASN A 100 -16.28 -17.92 7.99
C ASN A 100 -16.26 -17.26 9.38
N PRO A 101 -15.85 -17.99 10.46
CA PRO A 101 -15.82 -17.41 11.80
C PRO A 101 -14.82 -16.25 11.94
N TYR A 102 -13.80 -16.19 11.09
CA TYR A 102 -12.85 -15.11 11.10
C TYR A 102 -13.47 -13.80 10.56
N HIS A 103 -14.33 -13.88 9.54
CA HIS A 103 -15.08 -12.70 9.04
C HIS A 103 -16.09 -12.20 10.09
N ASP A 104 -16.70 -13.10 10.85
CA ASP A 104 -17.56 -12.76 11.97
C ASP A 104 -16.81 -11.97 13.05
N TYR A 105 -15.63 -12.49 13.45
CA TYR A 105 -14.76 -11.81 14.39
C TYR A 105 -14.32 -10.41 13.91
N ILE A 106 -13.92 -10.29 12.64
CA ILE A 106 -13.47 -9.03 12.05
C ILE A 106 -14.61 -7.99 12.08
N GLU A 107 -15.81 -8.37 11.65
CA GLU A 107 -16.97 -7.46 11.67
C GLU A 107 -17.34 -7.03 13.08
N GLN A 108 -17.41 -7.96 14.04
CA GLN A 108 -17.75 -7.66 15.42
C GLN A 108 -16.70 -6.78 16.13
N THR A 109 -15.42 -6.97 15.81
CA THR A 109 -14.31 -6.28 16.49
C THR A 109 -14.02 -4.91 15.89
N TYR A 110 -14.06 -4.79 14.55
CA TYR A 110 -13.56 -3.61 13.84
C TYR A 110 -14.63 -2.92 12.98
N GLY A 111 -15.79 -3.56 12.79
CA GLY A 111 -16.87 -3.01 11.97
C GLY A 111 -16.41 -2.73 10.54
N THR A 112 -16.90 -1.63 9.97
CA THR A 112 -16.59 -1.22 8.61
C THR A 112 -15.25 -0.51 8.44
N ASN A 113 -14.49 -0.26 9.51
CA ASN A 113 -13.16 0.38 9.43
C ASN A 113 -12.14 -0.44 8.65
N VAL A 114 -12.38 -1.74 8.47
CA VAL A 114 -11.55 -2.65 7.67
C VAL A 114 -12.03 -2.78 6.22
N VAL A 115 -13.15 -2.17 5.87
CA VAL A 115 -13.67 -2.20 4.48
C VAL A 115 -12.96 -1.13 3.67
N THR A 116 -11.72 -1.42 3.35
CA THR A 116 -10.82 -0.54 2.63
C THR A 116 -10.11 -1.31 1.52
N ALA A 117 -9.67 -0.61 0.48
CA ALA A 117 -8.83 -1.17 -0.57
C ALA A 117 -7.40 -0.64 -0.45
N SER A 118 -6.40 -1.49 -0.64
CA SER A 118 -4.99 -1.15 -0.46
C SER A 118 -4.08 -1.82 -1.47
N ILE A 119 -2.81 -1.44 -1.43
CA ILE A 119 -1.74 -2.20 -2.06
C ILE A 119 -0.73 -2.58 -1.00
N HIS A 120 -0.44 -3.88 -0.90
CA HIS A 120 0.71 -4.35 -0.16
C HIS A 120 1.86 -4.61 -1.13
N ILE A 121 3.03 -4.06 -0.82
CA ILE A 121 4.24 -4.23 -1.63
C ILE A 121 5.16 -5.20 -0.90
N ASN A 122 5.44 -6.33 -1.54
CA ASN A 122 6.30 -7.38 -1.00
C ASN A 122 7.67 -7.34 -1.66
N VAL A 123 8.76 -7.35 -0.87
CA VAL A 123 10.14 -7.37 -1.37
C VAL A 123 10.93 -8.47 -0.67
N GLY A 124 11.48 -9.38 -1.46
CA GLY A 124 12.24 -10.53 -0.98
C GLY A 124 13.58 -10.15 -0.35
N ILE A 125 13.78 -10.56 0.90
CA ILE A 125 15.02 -10.46 1.66
C ILE A 125 15.14 -11.76 2.44
N SER A 126 16.16 -12.57 2.15
CA SER A 126 16.28 -13.92 2.70
C SER A 126 17.05 -13.99 4.02
N ASP A 127 17.98 -13.07 4.26
CA ASP A 127 18.63 -12.97 5.57
C ASP A 127 17.68 -12.35 6.59
N TYR A 128 17.51 -12.96 7.75
CA TYR A 128 16.54 -12.53 8.74
C TYR A 128 16.93 -11.22 9.43
N GLU A 129 18.21 -11.01 9.69
CA GLU A 129 18.67 -9.78 10.35
C GLU A 129 18.66 -8.59 9.38
N ASP A 130 18.99 -8.81 8.11
CA ASP A 130 18.80 -7.82 7.04
C ASP A 130 17.32 -7.47 6.88
N LEU A 131 16.44 -8.46 6.96
CA LEU A 131 14.99 -8.24 6.92
C LEU A 131 14.50 -7.40 8.11
N MET A 132 15.01 -7.65 9.33
CA MET A 132 14.66 -6.83 10.50
C MET A 132 15.15 -5.39 10.34
N ARG A 133 16.39 -5.19 9.85
CA ARG A 133 16.92 -3.86 9.54
C ARG A 133 16.07 -3.14 8.49
N ALA A 134 15.71 -3.85 7.43
CA ALA A 134 14.84 -3.34 6.38
C ALA A 134 13.46 -2.94 6.92
N CYS A 135 12.84 -3.77 7.75
CA CYS A 135 11.57 -3.46 8.38
C CYS A 135 11.66 -2.22 9.28
N ARG A 136 12.74 -2.04 10.04
CA ARG A 136 12.94 -0.83 10.84
C ARG A 136 13.05 0.43 9.99
N LEU A 137 13.93 0.42 8.98
CA LEU A 137 14.12 1.59 8.11
C LEU A 137 12.83 1.97 7.39
N ILE A 138 12.21 0.99 6.73
CA ILE A 138 11.01 1.27 5.92
C ILE A 138 9.82 1.62 6.81
N ARG A 139 9.74 1.13 8.04
CA ARG A 139 8.69 1.55 8.98
C ARG A 139 8.81 3.03 9.36
N LEU A 140 10.03 3.54 9.56
CA LEU A 140 10.26 4.96 9.83
C LEU A 140 10.03 5.84 8.59
N GLU A 141 10.22 5.29 7.40
CA GLU A 141 9.96 5.95 6.14
C GLU A 141 8.55 5.63 5.58
N ALA A 142 7.74 4.79 6.23
CA ALA A 142 6.40 4.42 5.80
C ALA A 142 5.47 5.62 5.54
N PRO A 143 5.51 6.72 6.33
CA PRO A 143 4.74 7.92 6.06
C PRO A 143 4.96 8.50 4.66
N LEU A 144 6.16 8.34 4.08
CA LEU A 144 6.48 8.80 2.72
C LEU A 144 5.76 7.99 1.65
N TYR A 145 5.63 6.69 1.85
CA TYR A 145 4.89 5.80 0.95
C TYR A 145 3.38 6.05 1.04
N LEU A 146 2.86 6.35 2.23
CA LEU A 146 1.48 6.82 2.39
C LEU A 146 1.27 8.15 1.67
N ALA A 147 2.20 9.10 1.82
CA ALA A 147 2.15 10.39 1.16
C ALA A 147 2.15 10.28 -0.38
N LEU A 148 2.87 9.30 -0.93
CA LEU A 148 2.89 9.03 -2.38
C LEU A 148 1.60 8.37 -2.87
N SER A 149 0.98 7.51 -2.05
CA SER A 149 -0.12 6.63 -2.45
C SER A 149 -1.51 7.15 -2.10
N ALA A 150 -1.65 8.17 -1.25
CA ALA A 150 -2.93 8.63 -0.71
C ALA A 150 -4.01 8.77 -1.81
N SER A 151 -5.15 8.07 -1.63
CA SER A 151 -6.24 8.00 -2.60
C SER A 151 -7.63 7.84 -1.96
N SER A 152 -7.79 8.27 -0.69
CA SER A 152 -9.05 8.08 0.04
C SER A 152 -9.55 9.36 0.74
N PRO A 153 -9.70 10.50 0.03
CA PRO A 153 -10.16 11.74 0.63
C PRO A 153 -11.69 11.79 0.83
N PHE A 154 -12.43 10.87 0.22
CA PHE A 154 -13.89 10.84 0.23
C PHE A 154 -14.45 9.61 0.93
N LEU A 155 -15.57 9.79 1.63
CA LEU A 155 -16.38 8.72 2.22
C LEU A 155 -17.86 9.14 2.16
N ASP A 156 -18.75 8.26 1.72
CA ASP A 156 -20.20 8.51 1.64
C ASP A 156 -20.55 9.83 0.90
N GLY A 157 -19.86 10.11 -0.20
CA GLY A 157 -20.07 11.31 -1.00
C GLY A 157 -19.56 12.61 -0.38
N LYS A 158 -18.78 12.56 0.69
CA LYS A 158 -18.29 13.73 1.44
C LYS A 158 -16.76 13.69 1.57
N ILE A 159 -16.17 14.90 1.69
CA ILE A 159 -14.77 15.03 2.09
C ILE A 159 -14.57 14.59 3.55
N THR A 160 -13.47 13.91 3.83
CA THR A 160 -13.16 13.37 5.17
C THR A 160 -12.25 14.27 6.01
N GLY A 161 -11.63 15.28 5.38
CA GLY A 161 -10.58 16.09 5.99
C GLY A 161 -9.21 15.39 6.05
N SER A 162 -9.06 14.25 5.40
CA SER A 162 -7.80 13.50 5.29
C SER A 162 -7.55 13.07 3.86
N HIS A 163 -6.28 12.99 3.44
CA HIS A 163 -5.89 12.50 2.14
C HIS A 163 -5.91 10.96 2.06
N SER A 164 -5.57 10.29 3.18
CA SER A 164 -5.77 8.86 3.38
C SER A 164 -6.69 8.62 4.57
N ARG A 165 -8.01 8.64 4.33
CA ARG A 165 -9.00 8.23 5.32
C ARG A 165 -8.82 6.76 5.69
N ARG A 166 -8.43 5.91 4.73
CA ARG A 166 -8.13 4.50 4.97
C ARG A 166 -7.17 4.34 6.14
N TRP A 167 -5.98 4.93 6.08
CA TRP A 167 -4.97 4.76 7.13
C TRP A 167 -5.39 5.37 8.47
N GLN A 168 -6.17 6.44 8.42
CA GLN A 168 -6.67 7.10 9.63
C GLN A 168 -7.63 6.23 10.44
N VAL A 169 -8.44 5.38 9.78
CA VAL A 169 -9.46 4.54 10.45
C VAL A 169 -9.06 3.08 10.57
N PHE A 170 -8.08 2.62 9.78
CA PHE A 170 -7.67 1.22 9.78
C PHE A 170 -7.11 0.83 11.15
N PRO A 171 -7.64 -0.23 11.78
CA PRO A 171 -7.25 -0.61 13.13
C PRO A 171 -5.84 -1.20 13.14
N GLN A 172 -4.91 -0.53 13.81
CA GLN A 172 -3.59 -1.11 14.08
C GLN A 172 -3.71 -2.20 15.14
N THR A 173 -3.15 -3.35 14.88
CA THR A 173 -3.23 -4.52 15.77
C THR A 173 -1.90 -5.28 15.80
N PRO A 174 -1.33 -5.56 16.97
CA PRO A 174 -1.65 -4.94 18.28
C PRO A 174 -1.46 -3.43 18.28
N ALA A 175 -2.05 -2.74 19.28
CA ALA A 175 -1.93 -1.28 19.41
C ALA A 175 -0.47 -0.80 19.55
N TYR A 176 0.37 -1.63 20.13
CA TYR A 176 1.81 -1.42 20.25
C TYR A 176 2.59 -2.51 19.54
N VAL A 177 3.42 -2.13 18.58
CA VAL A 177 4.32 -3.03 17.84
C VAL A 177 5.71 -2.39 17.84
N PRO A 178 6.71 -2.97 18.50
CA PRO A 178 8.05 -2.38 18.62
C PRO A 178 8.79 -2.34 17.28
N LEU A 179 9.89 -1.59 17.24
CA LEU A 179 10.92 -1.77 16.22
C LEU A 179 11.75 -3.00 16.61
N PHE A 180 11.56 -4.10 15.88
CA PHE A 180 12.22 -5.36 16.23
C PHE A 180 13.74 -5.27 16.03
N GLU A 181 14.50 -5.47 17.10
CA GLU A 181 15.96 -5.41 17.09
C GLU A 181 16.60 -6.59 16.34
N SER A 182 15.95 -7.76 16.39
CA SER A 182 16.43 -9.00 15.77
C SER A 182 15.26 -9.93 15.41
N HIS A 183 15.52 -10.95 14.61
CA HIS A 183 14.53 -12.00 14.32
C HIS A 183 14.09 -12.71 15.61
N LYS A 184 15.01 -12.97 16.53
CA LYS A 184 14.69 -13.59 17.83
C LYS A 184 13.70 -12.70 18.62
N HIS A 185 13.90 -11.39 18.65
CA HIS A 185 12.98 -10.46 19.30
C HIS A 185 11.59 -10.52 18.64
N PHE A 186 11.52 -10.53 17.32
CA PHE A 186 10.25 -10.67 16.58
C PHE A 186 9.50 -11.97 16.92
N VAL A 187 10.21 -13.12 16.97
CA VAL A 187 9.63 -14.42 17.33
C VAL A 187 9.05 -14.37 18.74
N THR A 188 9.88 -14.00 19.72
CA THR A 188 9.48 -13.99 21.14
C THR A 188 8.29 -13.05 21.38
N TRP A 189 8.33 -11.83 20.80
CA TRP A 189 7.24 -10.87 20.92
C TRP A 189 5.95 -11.40 20.27
N THR A 190 6.04 -12.01 19.08
CA THR A 190 4.86 -12.57 18.38
C THR A 190 4.21 -13.70 19.18
N GLU A 191 5.01 -14.61 19.74
CA GLU A 191 4.51 -15.70 20.59
C GLU A 191 3.82 -15.17 21.86
N GLU A 192 4.37 -14.11 22.46
CA GLU A 192 3.76 -13.45 23.60
C GLU A 192 2.42 -12.80 23.23
N GLN A 193 2.33 -12.05 22.10
CA GLN A 193 1.07 -11.44 21.66
C GLN A 193 -0.03 -12.48 21.37
N LEU A 194 0.34 -13.61 20.79
CA LEU A 194 -0.58 -14.74 20.59
C LEU A 194 -1.05 -15.34 21.92
N LYS A 195 -0.13 -15.50 22.87
CA LYS A 195 -0.41 -16.09 24.20
C LYS A 195 -1.36 -15.21 25.03
N ILE A 196 -1.16 -13.89 25.01
CA ILE A 196 -2.00 -12.93 25.76
C ILE A 196 -3.28 -12.55 25.00
N GLY A 197 -3.44 -12.99 23.73
CA GLY A 197 -4.65 -12.82 22.94
C GLY A 197 -4.81 -11.44 22.28
N THR A 198 -3.78 -10.60 22.23
CA THR A 198 -3.79 -9.34 21.48
C THR A 198 -3.74 -9.57 19.97
N MET A 199 -3.26 -10.74 19.54
CA MET A 199 -3.37 -11.26 18.19
C MET A 199 -4.11 -12.60 18.22
N GLN A 200 -5.14 -12.77 17.36
CA GLN A 200 -5.83 -14.05 17.21
C GLN A 200 -4.98 -15.09 16.46
N ASN A 201 -4.15 -14.65 15.54
CA ASN A 201 -3.25 -15.47 14.75
C ASN A 201 -2.14 -14.59 14.18
N VAL A 202 -1.12 -15.21 13.59
CA VAL A 202 0.05 -14.51 13.01
C VAL A 202 -0.27 -13.56 11.87
N ARG A 203 -1.45 -13.67 11.24
CA ARG A 203 -1.91 -12.73 10.20
C ARG A 203 -2.40 -11.41 10.81
N HIS A 204 -2.73 -11.41 12.09
CA HIS A 204 -3.31 -10.27 12.81
C HIS A 204 -2.26 -9.25 13.28
N LEU A 205 -1.10 -9.20 12.64
CA LEU A 205 -0.13 -8.13 12.77
C LEU A 205 -0.40 -7.07 11.71
N TRP A 206 -1.25 -6.10 12.06
CA TRP A 206 -1.67 -5.00 11.18
C TRP A 206 -0.91 -3.72 11.51
N VAL A 207 0.19 -3.55 10.85
CA VAL A 207 1.15 -2.44 11.00
C VAL A 207 1.62 -1.98 9.61
N SER A 208 2.16 -0.77 9.53
CA SER A 208 2.59 -0.16 8.26
C SER A 208 3.60 -0.99 7.47
N VAL A 209 4.52 -1.67 8.18
CA VAL A 209 5.55 -2.55 7.62
C VAL A 209 5.73 -3.75 8.53
N ARG A 210 5.75 -4.96 7.97
CA ARG A 210 6.01 -6.18 8.73
C ARG A 210 6.93 -7.15 7.98
N PRO A 211 7.68 -7.99 8.70
CA PRO A 211 8.31 -9.14 8.08
C PRO A 211 7.25 -10.20 7.75
N ASN A 212 7.42 -10.89 6.62
CA ASN A 212 6.48 -11.90 6.15
C ASN A 212 7.22 -13.12 5.58
N GLY A 213 6.53 -14.26 5.49
CA GLY A 213 7.09 -15.52 5.01
C GLY A 213 6.08 -16.65 5.04
N SER A 214 6.54 -17.86 4.69
CA SER A 214 5.69 -19.05 4.59
C SER A 214 5.17 -19.56 5.94
N ASN A 215 5.92 -19.32 7.03
CA ASN A 215 5.57 -19.76 8.38
C ASN A 215 6.00 -18.71 9.41
N ARG A 216 5.22 -17.60 9.50
CA ARG A 216 5.47 -16.57 10.51
C ARG A 216 5.24 -17.09 11.93
N PRO A 217 6.05 -16.67 12.92
CA PRO A 217 7.19 -15.75 12.82
C PRO A 217 8.53 -16.41 12.46
N TYR A 218 8.57 -17.73 12.22
CA TYR A 218 9.81 -18.51 12.17
C TYR A 218 10.51 -18.48 10.80
N ASN A 219 9.75 -18.69 9.69
CA ASN A 219 10.30 -18.71 8.34
C ASN A 219 9.88 -17.46 7.59
N LEU A 220 10.80 -16.50 7.51
CA LEU A 220 10.62 -15.21 6.87
C LEU A 220 11.44 -15.15 5.59
N ASN A 221 10.95 -14.42 4.58
CA ASN A 221 11.66 -14.26 3.31
C ASN A 221 11.38 -12.93 2.60
N ARG A 222 10.59 -12.04 3.21
CA ARG A 222 10.24 -10.77 2.58
C ARG A 222 9.78 -9.72 3.59
N LEU A 223 10.02 -8.46 3.22
CA LEU A 223 9.35 -7.29 3.78
C LEU A 223 8.01 -7.11 3.10
N GLU A 224 6.98 -6.78 3.86
CA GLU A 224 5.65 -6.38 3.38
C GLU A 224 5.35 -4.95 3.84
N LEU A 225 5.32 -4.02 2.90
CA LEU A 225 4.86 -2.64 3.09
C LEU A 225 3.35 -2.58 2.86
N ARG A 226 2.58 -2.19 3.90
CA ARG A 226 1.11 -2.29 3.96
C ARG A 226 0.40 -0.95 4.02
N ILE A 227 1.13 0.12 4.31
CA ILE A 227 0.57 1.45 4.57
C ILE A 227 -0.10 2.08 3.33
N CYS A 228 0.30 1.67 2.13
CA CYS A 228 -0.13 2.31 0.90
C CYS A 228 -1.64 2.20 0.66
N ASP A 229 -2.27 3.32 0.37
CA ASP A 229 -3.57 3.34 -0.30
C ASP A 229 -3.47 2.70 -1.69
N LEU A 230 -4.59 2.40 -2.32
CA LEU A 230 -4.64 1.87 -3.69
C LEU A 230 -4.01 2.84 -4.68
N ILE A 231 -2.85 2.47 -5.23
CA ILE A 231 -2.24 3.15 -6.37
C ILE A 231 -2.84 2.55 -7.64
N ALA A 232 -3.89 3.16 -8.14
CA ALA A 232 -4.65 2.61 -9.24
C ALA A 232 -3.85 2.57 -10.57
N ASN A 233 -3.02 3.58 -10.86
CA ASN A 233 -2.18 3.62 -12.06
C ASN A 233 -0.98 2.66 -11.93
N PRO A 234 -0.82 1.64 -12.82
CA PRO A 234 0.26 0.66 -12.72
C PRO A 234 1.68 1.26 -12.85
N ILE A 235 1.85 2.32 -13.63
CA ILE A 235 3.16 2.98 -13.79
C ILE A 235 3.56 3.70 -12.51
N SER A 236 2.61 4.38 -11.86
CA SER A 236 2.82 5.01 -10.55
C SER A 236 3.14 3.99 -9.47
N LEU A 237 2.48 2.82 -9.50
CA LEU A 237 2.76 1.72 -8.59
C LEU A 237 4.20 1.20 -8.75
N LEU A 238 4.64 0.99 -10.00
CA LEU A 238 6.02 0.57 -10.26
C LEU A 238 7.04 1.66 -9.84
N ALA A 239 6.69 2.93 -9.93
CA ALA A 239 7.57 4.00 -9.47
C ALA A 239 7.77 3.99 -7.94
N VAL A 240 6.69 3.77 -7.19
CA VAL A 240 6.76 3.59 -5.73
C VAL A 240 7.54 2.33 -5.36
N MET A 241 7.35 1.23 -6.10
CA MET A 241 8.14 0.00 -5.94
C MET A 241 9.63 0.24 -6.23
N ALA A 242 9.97 0.98 -7.30
CA ALA A 242 11.36 1.28 -7.67
C ALA A 242 12.04 2.16 -6.60
N PHE A 243 11.30 3.08 -5.99
CA PHE A 243 11.78 3.89 -4.88
C PHE A 243 12.09 3.03 -3.65
N LEU A 244 11.19 2.11 -3.29
CA LEU A 244 11.37 1.17 -2.21
C LEU A 244 12.57 0.24 -2.46
N GLU A 245 12.66 -0.38 -3.66
CA GLU A 245 13.75 -1.29 -3.98
C GLU A 245 15.11 -0.59 -3.94
N ALA A 246 15.22 0.62 -4.51
CA ALA A 246 16.47 1.36 -4.48
C ALA A 246 16.92 1.70 -3.05
N ARG A 247 15.97 2.07 -2.19
CA ARG A 247 16.23 2.33 -0.76
C ARG A 247 16.68 1.08 -0.01
N LEU A 248 16.02 -0.05 -0.24
CA LEU A 248 16.41 -1.33 0.35
C LEU A 248 17.79 -1.80 -0.14
N ILE A 249 18.12 -1.63 -1.43
CA ILE A 249 19.44 -1.96 -1.95
C ILE A 249 20.52 -1.12 -1.25
N GLN A 250 20.29 0.17 -0.97
CA GLN A 250 21.23 0.98 -0.21
C GLN A 250 21.47 0.39 1.19
N LEU A 251 20.40 0.08 1.93
CA LEU A 251 20.53 -0.51 3.26
C LEU A 251 21.29 -1.85 3.25
N LEU A 252 20.99 -2.71 2.28
CA LEU A 252 21.66 -4.01 2.16
C LEU A 252 23.15 -3.90 1.81
N HIS A 253 23.57 -2.81 1.16
CA HIS A 253 24.99 -2.52 0.91
C HIS A 253 25.67 -1.78 2.07
N ASP A 254 24.90 -0.98 2.82
CA ASP A 254 25.39 -0.23 3.97
C ASP A 254 24.49 -0.44 5.20
N PRO A 255 24.76 -1.47 6.01
CA PRO A 255 23.99 -1.75 7.22
C PRO A 255 24.00 -0.63 8.26
N GLN A 256 24.91 0.36 8.16
CA GLN A 256 24.94 1.53 9.04
C GLN A 256 23.72 2.45 8.83
N LEU A 257 22.98 2.29 7.72
CA LEU A 257 21.70 2.97 7.51
C LEU A 257 20.58 2.48 8.44
N ASP A 258 20.83 1.49 9.30
CA ASP A 258 19.85 1.05 10.32
C ASP A 258 19.54 2.22 11.28
N PRO A 259 18.26 2.61 11.43
CA PRO A 259 17.88 3.74 12.27
C PRO A 259 18.28 3.58 13.75
N LEU A 260 18.33 2.37 14.28
CA LEU A 260 18.78 2.14 15.66
C LEU A 260 20.28 2.47 15.85
N ILE A 261 21.06 2.45 14.77
CA ILE A 261 22.49 2.80 14.76
C ILE A 261 22.65 4.29 14.41
N LEU A 262 22.01 4.74 13.32
CA LEU A 262 22.30 6.01 12.68
C LEU A 262 21.58 7.21 13.33
N SER A 263 20.40 7.02 13.93
CA SER A 263 19.62 8.12 14.51
C SER A 263 20.41 8.88 15.58
N GLN A 264 20.35 10.23 15.49
CA GLN A 264 20.96 11.16 16.44
C GLN A 264 19.95 11.76 17.44
N LEU A 265 18.73 11.22 17.48
CA LEU A 265 17.75 11.65 18.47
C LEU A 265 18.32 11.48 19.89
N PRO A 266 18.25 12.52 20.74
CA PRO A 266 18.68 12.44 22.12
C PRO A 266 17.70 11.59 22.91
N SER A 267 18.06 10.35 23.22
CA SER A 267 17.12 9.42 23.88
C SER A 267 17.84 8.38 24.72
N SER A 268 17.26 8.08 25.87
CA SER A 268 17.61 6.91 26.69
C SER A 268 16.94 5.63 26.18
N ASN A 269 15.86 5.73 25.38
CA ASN A 269 15.14 4.63 24.74
C ASN A 269 14.86 4.96 23.26
N ARG A 270 15.90 4.85 22.44
CA ARG A 270 15.84 5.22 21.02
C ARG A 270 14.73 4.52 20.24
N GLY A 271 14.49 3.24 20.53
CA GLY A 271 13.46 2.47 19.84
C GLY A 271 12.04 3.04 20.06
N GLU A 272 11.73 3.43 21.29
CA GLU A 272 10.43 4.01 21.66
C GLU A 272 10.22 5.40 21.06
N ASP A 273 11.26 6.25 21.08
CA ASP A 273 11.15 7.61 20.55
C ASP A 273 11.01 7.59 19.03
N LEU A 274 11.74 6.69 18.34
CA LEU A 274 11.58 6.47 16.90
C LEU A 274 10.20 5.92 16.55
N LEU A 275 9.66 5.04 17.38
CA LEU A 275 8.31 4.50 17.20
C LEU A 275 7.24 5.58 17.34
N THR A 276 7.35 6.41 18.39
CA THR A 276 6.44 7.55 18.64
C THR A 276 6.48 8.53 17.47
N LEU A 277 7.69 8.93 17.04
CA LEU A 277 7.89 9.79 15.89
C LEU A 277 7.24 9.22 14.62
N THR A 278 7.37 7.90 14.40
CA THR A 278 6.77 7.26 13.24
C THR A 278 5.25 7.32 13.28
N GLN A 279 4.64 7.06 14.42
CA GLN A 279 3.18 7.12 14.59
C GLN A 279 2.64 8.54 14.34
N GLU A 280 3.33 9.57 14.86
CA GLU A 280 3.00 10.98 14.60
C GLU A 280 3.09 11.30 13.09
N ASN A 281 4.17 10.87 12.44
CA ASN A 281 4.39 11.05 11.01
C ASN A 281 3.33 10.32 10.16
N GLU A 282 2.94 9.10 10.54
CA GLU A 282 1.88 8.36 9.83
C GLU A 282 0.54 9.10 9.91
N GLN A 283 0.19 9.67 11.07
CA GLN A 283 -1.03 10.47 11.23
C GLN A 283 -0.96 11.78 10.41
N ALA A 284 0.17 12.47 10.42
CA ALA A 284 0.37 13.68 9.62
C ALA A 284 0.28 13.37 8.11
N ALA A 285 0.93 12.29 7.66
CA ALA A 285 0.88 11.85 6.27
C ALA A 285 -0.53 11.39 5.85
N ALA A 286 -1.29 10.72 6.73
CA ALA A 286 -2.68 10.36 6.45
C ALA A 286 -3.54 11.60 6.24
N ARG A 287 -3.29 12.66 6.98
CA ARG A 287 -4.07 13.90 6.90
C ARG A 287 -3.71 14.78 5.71
N PHE A 288 -2.41 14.98 5.43
CA PHE A 288 -1.92 15.98 4.48
C PHE A 288 -1.06 15.40 3.34
N SER A 289 -0.74 14.12 3.38
CA SER A 289 0.08 13.38 2.40
C SER A 289 1.38 14.12 2.02
N LEU A 290 1.59 14.49 0.75
CA LEU A 290 2.81 15.17 0.28
C LEU A 290 3.05 16.55 0.91
N ASP A 291 2.01 17.19 1.46
CA ASP A 291 2.10 18.50 2.11
C ASP A 291 2.17 18.38 3.65
N ALA A 292 2.30 17.14 4.17
CA ALA A 292 2.51 16.92 5.60
C ALA A 292 3.88 17.42 6.06
N THR A 293 3.91 18.13 7.18
CA THR A 293 5.14 18.36 7.94
C THR A 293 5.41 17.12 8.77
N LEU A 294 6.55 16.48 8.54
CA LEU A 294 7.04 15.28 9.21
C LEU A 294 8.29 15.60 10.02
N ARG A 295 8.63 14.73 10.95
CA ARG A 295 9.92 14.80 11.67
C ARG A 295 10.86 13.74 11.12
N HIS A 296 12.06 14.16 10.70
CA HIS A 296 13.06 13.25 10.15
C HIS A 296 13.62 12.33 11.24
N TRP A 297 13.62 11.02 11.00
CA TRP A 297 14.05 10.04 12.01
C TRP A 297 15.53 10.12 12.38
N TYR A 298 16.37 10.74 11.53
CA TYR A 298 17.80 10.91 11.79
C TYR A 298 18.07 11.91 12.91
N ASP A 299 17.52 13.11 12.83
CA ASP A 299 17.82 14.25 13.69
C ASP A 299 16.61 14.91 14.35
N GLY A 300 15.39 14.45 14.03
CA GLY A 300 14.15 15.01 14.54
C GLY A 300 13.72 16.34 13.92
N GLN A 301 14.43 16.84 12.91
CA GLN A 301 14.11 18.09 12.24
C GLN A 301 12.79 17.98 11.48
N GLU A 302 12.01 19.06 11.46
CA GLU A 302 10.81 19.14 10.64
C GLU A 302 11.16 19.27 9.16
N ILE A 303 10.45 18.49 8.33
CA ILE A 303 10.62 18.47 6.88
C ILE A 303 9.29 18.21 6.21
N LEU A 304 9.00 18.84 5.07
CA LEU A 304 7.82 18.47 4.29
C LEU A 304 8.01 17.08 3.67
N ALA A 305 6.97 16.25 3.72
CA ALA A 305 7.01 14.90 3.13
C ALA A 305 7.50 14.93 1.67
N ARG A 306 7.02 15.90 0.88
CA ARG A 306 7.43 16.11 -0.51
C ARG A 306 8.93 16.37 -0.65
N ASP A 307 9.51 17.15 0.23
CA ASP A 307 10.92 17.50 0.17
C ASP A 307 11.80 16.35 0.65
N TRP A 308 11.38 15.65 1.71
CA TRP A 308 12.07 14.44 2.15
C TRP A 308 12.07 13.35 1.04
N ILE A 309 10.96 13.15 0.34
CA ILE A 309 10.91 12.22 -0.80
C ILE A 309 11.84 12.67 -1.94
N LYS A 310 11.93 13.99 -2.24
CA LYS A 310 12.87 14.51 -3.24
C LYS A 310 14.32 14.24 -2.85
N ASP A 311 14.67 14.49 -1.59
CA ASP A 311 16.02 14.25 -1.10
C ASP A 311 16.39 12.77 -1.18
N LEU A 312 15.50 11.88 -0.75
CA LEU A 312 15.69 10.44 -0.91
C LEU A 312 15.74 10.01 -2.39
N TYR A 313 14.90 10.61 -3.25
CA TYR A 313 14.94 10.33 -4.69
C TYR A 313 16.33 10.61 -5.28
N VAL A 314 16.93 11.76 -4.93
CA VAL A 314 18.29 12.11 -5.37
C VAL A 314 19.32 11.11 -4.84
N GLN A 315 19.17 10.67 -3.59
CA GLN A 315 20.07 9.69 -2.96
C GLN A 315 19.97 8.29 -3.60
N VAL A 316 18.77 7.83 -3.94
CA VAL A 316 18.56 6.47 -4.47
C VAL A 316 18.72 6.37 -5.99
N TYR A 317 18.63 7.50 -6.73
CA TYR A 317 18.70 7.51 -8.19
C TYR A 317 19.99 6.89 -8.76
N PRO A 318 21.21 7.14 -8.21
CA PRO A 318 22.43 6.48 -8.66
C PRO A 318 22.34 4.96 -8.57
N THR A 319 21.77 4.43 -7.46
CA THR A 319 21.56 2.99 -7.26
C THR A 319 20.61 2.43 -8.31
N ALA A 320 19.48 3.09 -8.54
CA ALA A 320 18.50 2.67 -9.56
C ALA A 320 19.10 2.71 -10.97
N LYS A 321 19.96 3.69 -11.27
CA LYS A 321 20.67 3.81 -12.55
C LYS A 321 21.70 2.69 -12.74
N GLU A 322 22.53 2.44 -11.73
CA GLU A 322 23.52 1.35 -11.75
C GLU A 322 22.86 -0.01 -11.95
N LYS A 323 21.73 -0.24 -11.29
CA LYS A 323 20.98 -1.50 -11.37
C LYS A 323 20.05 -1.58 -12.60
N GLY A 324 19.96 -0.54 -13.44
CA GLY A 324 19.26 -0.53 -14.72
C GLY A 324 17.73 -0.34 -14.64
N PHE A 325 17.19 0.18 -13.52
CA PHE A 325 15.73 0.38 -13.37
C PHE A 325 15.31 1.84 -13.10
N SER A 326 16.19 2.82 -13.31
CA SER A 326 15.89 4.24 -13.08
C SER A 326 14.72 4.79 -13.93
N CYS A 327 14.43 4.18 -15.09
CA CYS A 327 13.27 4.55 -15.90
C CYS A 327 11.93 4.27 -15.18
N PHE A 328 11.87 3.23 -14.34
CA PHE A 328 10.71 2.92 -13.51
C PHE A 328 10.60 3.83 -12.28
N LEU A 329 11.71 4.38 -11.80
CA LEU A 329 11.72 5.36 -10.71
C LEU A 329 11.29 6.77 -11.18
N SER A 330 11.60 7.14 -12.41
CA SER A 330 11.36 8.50 -12.95
C SER A 330 9.91 9.00 -12.84
N PRO A 331 8.86 8.17 -13.00
CA PRO A 331 7.47 8.64 -12.87
C PRO A 331 7.10 9.15 -11.47
N LEU A 332 7.93 8.87 -10.44
CA LEU A 332 7.76 9.44 -9.10
C LEU A 332 7.79 10.98 -9.13
N GLN A 333 8.61 11.56 -10.00
CA GLN A 333 8.69 13.01 -10.18
C GLN A 333 7.37 13.63 -10.65
N LYS A 334 6.57 12.88 -11.41
CA LYS A 334 5.23 13.32 -11.80
C LYS A 334 4.32 13.42 -10.59
N ILE A 335 4.33 12.41 -9.70
CA ILE A 335 3.55 12.42 -8.45
C ILE A 335 3.96 13.62 -7.58
N LEU A 336 5.26 13.87 -7.44
CA LEU A 336 5.76 15.00 -6.65
C LEU A 336 5.35 16.36 -7.21
N ARG A 337 5.26 16.50 -8.54
CA ARG A 337 4.90 17.75 -9.20
C ARG A 337 3.40 17.98 -9.25
N GLU A 338 2.62 16.95 -9.58
CA GLU A 338 1.19 17.05 -9.89
C GLU A 338 0.30 16.68 -8.69
N GLY A 339 0.89 16.10 -7.63
CA GLY A 339 0.18 15.55 -6.48
C GLY A 339 -0.21 14.08 -6.66
N ASN A 340 -0.51 13.42 -5.55
CA ASN A 340 -1.09 12.09 -5.52
C ASN A 340 -2.59 12.12 -5.90
N THR A 341 -3.23 10.96 -5.95
CA THR A 341 -4.65 10.84 -6.31
C THR A 341 -5.57 11.68 -5.42
N ALA A 342 -5.36 11.64 -4.09
CA ALA A 342 -6.18 12.41 -3.16
C ALA A 342 -6.07 13.92 -3.39
N GLN A 343 -4.84 14.44 -3.59
CA GLN A 343 -4.63 15.86 -3.87
C GLN A 343 -5.27 16.30 -5.19
N GLN A 344 -5.18 15.44 -6.23
CA GLN A 344 -5.82 15.74 -7.52
C GLN A 344 -7.34 15.76 -7.40
N TRP A 345 -7.94 14.84 -6.66
CA TRP A 345 -9.39 14.79 -6.43
C TRP A 345 -9.88 15.95 -5.57
N LEU A 346 -9.18 16.29 -4.51
CA LEU A 346 -9.50 17.45 -3.66
C LEU A 346 -9.39 18.76 -4.46
N LYS A 347 -8.38 18.91 -5.31
CA LYS A 347 -8.26 20.07 -6.19
C LYS A 347 -9.47 20.21 -7.15
N GLN A 348 -9.97 19.11 -7.70
CA GLN A 348 -11.18 19.13 -8.54
C GLN A 348 -12.41 19.50 -7.71
N TYR A 349 -12.52 18.98 -6.49
CA TYR A 349 -13.60 19.33 -5.57
C TYR A 349 -13.59 20.82 -5.20
N ASP A 350 -12.43 21.39 -4.90
CA ASP A 350 -12.25 22.82 -4.59
C ASP A 350 -12.57 23.72 -5.81
N GLN A 351 -12.46 23.18 -7.03
CA GLN A 351 -12.88 23.82 -8.27
C GLN A 351 -14.40 23.72 -8.53
N GLY A 352 -15.16 23.15 -7.60
CA GLY A 352 -16.61 23.05 -7.65
C GLY A 352 -17.16 21.76 -8.26
N MET A 353 -16.33 20.76 -8.52
CA MET A 353 -16.80 19.46 -9.00
C MET A 353 -17.30 18.60 -7.83
N ASP A 354 -18.47 17.99 -7.96
CA ASP A 354 -19.01 17.09 -6.93
C ASP A 354 -18.27 15.74 -6.91
N VAL A 355 -18.31 15.05 -5.75
CA VAL A 355 -17.60 13.78 -5.54
C VAL A 355 -18.02 12.71 -6.55
N LYS A 356 -19.31 12.62 -6.88
CA LYS A 356 -19.82 11.63 -7.85
C LYS A 356 -19.21 11.84 -9.24
N THR A 357 -19.09 13.08 -9.67
CA THR A 357 -18.47 13.43 -10.97
C THR A 357 -16.97 13.12 -10.96
N ILE A 358 -16.27 13.43 -9.86
CA ILE A 358 -14.85 13.11 -9.70
C ILE A 358 -14.61 11.60 -9.81
N ILE A 359 -15.38 10.79 -9.09
CA ILE A 359 -15.23 9.32 -9.10
C ILE A 359 -15.56 8.74 -10.48
N LYS A 360 -16.61 9.24 -11.16
CA LYS A 360 -16.90 8.83 -12.55
C LYS A 360 -15.76 9.13 -13.51
N GLN A 361 -15.17 10.31 -13.43
CA GLN A 361 -14.01 10.67 -14.25
C GLN A 361 -12.79 9.78 -13.91
N ALA A 362 -12.57 9.47 -12.63
CA ALA A 362 -11.49 8.59 -12.20
C ALA A 362 -11.67 7.17 -12.75
N ILE A 363 -12.89 6.63 -12.78
CA ILE A 363 -13.21 5.32 -13.39
C ILE A 363 -12.85 5.32 -14.88
N ILE A 364 -13.31 6.34 -15.62
CA ILE A 364 -13.06 6.47 -17.07
C ILE A 364 -11.55 6.60 -17.34
N THR A 365 -10.87 7.43 -16.55
CA THR A 365 -9.43 7.67 -16.70
C THR A 365 -8.64 6.38 -16.45
N LEU A 366 -8.94 5.66 -15.37
CA LEU A 366 -8.27 4.41 -15.03
C LEU A 366 -8.45 3.36 -16.15
N GLU A 367 -9.67 3.21 -16.65
CA GLU A 367 -9.94 2.25 -17.72
C GLU A 367 -9.20 2.61 -19.02
N LYS A 368 -9.14 3.91 -19.35
CA LYS A 368 -8.39 4.40 -20.51
C LYS A 368 -6.89 4.12 -20.35
N GLU A 369 -6.32 4.47 -19.21
CA GLU A 369 -4.89 4.24 -18.92
C GLU A 369 -4.52 2.75 -19.01
N GLU A 370 -5.34 1.86 -18.48
CA GLU A 370 -5.13 0.41 -18.56
C GLU A 370 -5.19 -0.10 -20.01
N ARG A 371 -6.14 0.38 -20.82
CA ARG A 371 -6.22 0.01 -22.25
C ARG A 371 -5.04 0.55 -23.05
N ASP A 372 -4.65 1.80 -22.83
CA ASP A 372 -3.51 2.42 -23.52
C ASP A 372 -2.21 1.65 -23.19
N LEU A 373 -2.09 1.19 -21.95
CA LEU A 373 -0.94 0.41 -21.51
C LEU A 373 -0.97 -1.00 -22.10
N GLU A 374 -2.12 -1.68 -22.15
CA GLU A 374 -2.27 -2.99 -22.82
C GLU A 374 -1.85 -2.89 -24.30
N HIS A 375 -2.31 -1.86 -25.01
CA HIS A 375 -1.98 -1.67 -26.41
C HIS A 375 -0.46 -1.48 -26.61
N LYS A 376 0.20 -0.67 -25.79
CA LYS A 376 1.66 -0.48 -25.85
C LYS A 376 2.43 -1.77 -25.57
N LEU A 377 2.04 -2.54 -24.56
CA LEU A 377 2.68 -3.81 -24.22
C LEU A 377 2.50 -4.85 -25.32
N CYS A 378 1.33 -4.93 -25.96
CA CYS A 378 1.08 -5.84 -27.07
C CYS A 378 1.88 -5.46 -28.34
N GLN A 379 2.08 -4.16 -28.61
CA GLN A 379 2.90 -3.72 -29.75
C GLN A 379 4.38 -4.12 -29.63
N HIS A 380 4.94 -4.06 -28.41
CA HIS A 380 6.33 -4.47 -28.17
C HIS A 380 6.56 -5.99 -28.30
N ILE A 381 5.53 -6.81 -28.08
CA ILE A 381 5.62 -8.28 -28.24
C ILE A 381 5.60 -8.69 -29.72
N LEU A 382 5.02 -7.88 -30.60
CA LEU A 382 4.95 -8.16 -32.04
C LEU A 382 6.20 -7.69 -32.82
N VAL A 383 7.12 -6.98 -32.17
CA VAL A 383 8.33 -6.40 -32.79
C VAL A 383 9.61 -7.07 -32.25
N ALA A 384 9.53 -7.91 -31.23
CA ALA A 384 10.62 -8.70 -30.65
C ALA A 384 10.54 -10.16 -31.06
#